data_cae047f122de1f16b6b8498bc11a053b
#
_entry.id   cae047f122de1f16b6b8498bc11a053b
#
_cell.length_a   1.000
_cell.length_b   1.000
_cell.length_c   1.000
_cell.angle_alpha   90.00
_cell.angle_beta   90.00
_cell.angle_gamma   90.00
#
_symmetry.space_group_name_H-M   'P 1'
#
loop_
_entity.id
_entity.type
_entity.pdbx_description
1 polymer ?
#
loop_
_entity_poly.entity_id
_entity_poly.type
_entity_poly.pdbx_seq_one_letter_code
_entity_poly.pdbx_strand_id
1 'polypeptide(L)'
;MKNLHRIALTSAMAALLLSGCASFWTSTDFTPYVGDDTVYFGRGGAMEVMDGVEVWKTGLPNRKYRIIGVINAEIADGWQAHEMMMSAAASEAKDAGADAIVRQSTQFRAGTPYVPQPTQSFGGGYAGGFAGGLASGFANGIGMAQSINHLSGTYLAVKYVD
;
A
#
# COMPACT_ATOMS: atom_id res chain seq x y z
N MET A 1 10.93 28.66 36.00
CA MET A 1 11.23 28.57 34.55
C MET A 1 11.79 27.21 34.10
N LYS A 2 12.42 26.40 34.95
CA LYS A 2 12.96 25.06 34.56
C LYS A 2 11.88 24.00 34.24
N ASN A 3 10.67 24.11 34.75
CA ASN A 3 9.62 23.11 34.53
C ASN A 3 8.87 23.29 33.20
N LEU A 4 8.83 24.52 32.66
CA LEU A 4 8.19 24.80 31.37
C LEU A 4 8.95 24.17 30.19
N HIS A 5 10.28 24.12 30.25
CA HIS A 5 11.10 23.48 29.20
C HIS A 5 10.97 21.95 29.17
N ARG A 6 10.75 21.32 30.32
CA ARG A 6 10.57 19.87 30.40
C ARG A 6 9.23 19.41 29.82
N ILE A 7 8.17 20.21 30.02
CA ILE A 7 6.84 19.91 29.47
C ILE A 7 6.81 20.12 27.96
N ALA A 8 7.47 21.15 27.45
CA ALA A 8 7.56 21.41 26.01
C ALA A 8 8.36 20.33 25.26
N LEU A 9 9.42 19.78 25.85
CA LEU A 9 10.24 18.75 25.25
C LEU A 9 9.49 17.39 25.17
N THR A 10 8.73 17.05 26.20
CA THR A 10 7.93 15.80 26.21
C THR A 10 6.75 15.85 25.24
N SER A 11 6.11 17.01 25.05
CA SER A 11 5.05 17.17 24.05
C SER A 11 5.55 17.07 22.61
N ALA A 12 6.72 17.64 22.32
CA ALA A 12 7.30 17.57 20.98
C ALA A 12 7.72 16.14 20.59
N MET A 13 8.22 15.38 21.55
CA MET A 13 8.63 13.99 21.31
C MET A 13 7.44 13.05 21.14
N ALA A 14 6.31 13.29 21.82
CA ALA A 14 5.08 12.53 21.64
C ALA A 14 4.43 12.78 20.26
N ALA A 15 4.49 14.01 19.74
CA ALA A 15 3.94 14.35 18.42
C ALA A 15 4.72 13.70 17.26
N LEU A 16 6.03 13.50 17.40
CA LEU A 16 6.88 12.83 16.40
C LEU A 16 6.63 11.33 16.31
N LEU A 17 6.13 10.69 17.36
CA LEU A 17 5.85 9.25 17.37
C LEU A 17 4.50 8.88 16.73
N LEU A 18 3.56 9.83 16.59
CA LEU A 18 2.25 9.56 16.00
C LEU A 18 2.19 9.73 14.48
N SER A 19 3.17 10.38 13.86
CA SER A 19 3.16 10.66 12.42
C SER A 19 3.77 9.55 11.55
N GLY A 20 4.26 8.46 12.14
CA GLY A 20 5.06 7.44 11.44
C GLY A 20 4.36 6.16 10.99
N CYS A 21 3.09 5.92 11.31
CA CYS A 21 2.57 4.55 11.25
C CYS A 21 1.66 4.19 10.06
N ALA A 22 1.30 5.10 9.17
CA ALA A 22 0.27 4.81 8.16
C ALA A 22 0.78 4.50 6.74
N SER A 23 2.03 4.81 6.41
CA SER A 23 2.48 4.80 5.01
C SER A 23 3.31 3.57 4.60
N PHE A 24 3.58 2.63 5.48
CA PHE A 24 4.54 1.55 5.20
C PHE A 24 4.00 0.35 4.40
N TRP A 25 2.67 0.27 4.16
CA TRP A 25 2.07 -0.99 3.71
C TRP A 25 1.30 -0.92 2.40
N THR A 26 1.04 0.25 1.87
CA THR A 26 0.27 0.42 0.64
C THR A 26 1.04 1.30 -0.34
N SER A 27 1.25 0.84 -1.56
CA SER A 27 1.75 1.66 -2.66
C SER A 27 0.63 1.91 -3.66
N THR A 28 0.52 3.16 -4.12
CA THR A 28 -0.39 3.56 -5.20
C THR A 28 0.40 4.27 -6.29
N ASP A 29 0.01 4.05 -7.54
CA ASP A 29 0.59 4.71 -8.70
C ASP A 29 -0.53 5.15 -9.64
N PHE A 30 -0.58 6.45 -9.93
CA PHE A 30 -1.52 7.03 -10.87
C PHE A 30 -0.86 7.26 -12.23
N THR A 31 -1.41 6.65 -13.25
CA THR A 31 -1.00 6.87 -14.63
C THR A 31 -2.11 7.65 -15.36
N PRO A 32 -1.84 8.89 -15.84
CA PRO A 32 -2.81 9.65 -16.62
C PRO A 32 -3.24 8.90 -17.88
N TYR A 33 -4.52 8.98 -18.21
CA TYR A 33 -5.04 8.41 -19.45
C TYR A 33 -4.63 9.28 -20.65
N VAL A 34 -3.96 8.64 -21.60
CA VAL A 34 -3.55 9.25 -22.86
C VAL A 34 -4.37 8.60 -23.98
N GLY A 35 -5.55 9.11 -24.22
CA GLY A 35 -6.46 8.57 -25.23
C GLY A 35 -7.52 9.58 -25.61
N ASP A 36 -8.53 9.14 -26.37
CA ASP A 36 -9.62 9.98 -26.82
C ASP A 36 -10.49 10.44 -25.64
N ASP A 37 -11.03 11.66 -25.72
CA ASP A 37 -11.90 12.26 -24.70
C ASP A 37 -13.33 11.68 -24.79
N THR A 38 -13.43 10.35 -24.81
CA THR A 38 -14.69 9.63 -24.97
C THR A 38 -15.51 9.67 -23.70
N VAL A 39 -16.78 10.03 -23.83
CA VAL A 39 -17.75 10.01 -22.75
C VAL A 39 -18.45 8.66 -22.70
N TYR A 40 -18.43 8.05 -21.53
CA TYR A 40 -19.07 6.78 -21.25
C TYR A 40 -20.32 6.95 -20.39
N PHE A 41 -21.20 5.97 -20.43
CA PHE A 41 -22.37 5.87 -19.56
C PHE A 41 -22.58 4.42 -19.15
N GLY A 42 -22.61 4.17 -17.83
CA GLY A 42 -22.80 2.83 -17.31
C GLY A 42 -24.23 2.54 -16.86
N ARG A 43 -24.46 1.31 -16.42
CA ARG A 43 -25.78 0.82 -15.96
C ARG A 43 -25.94 0.84 -14.45
N GLY A 44 -24.95 1.33 -13.71
CA GLY A 44 -24.89 1.23 -12.26
C GLY A 44 -24.25 -0.07 -11.78
N GLY A 45 -24.21 -0.24 -10.46
CA GLY A 45 -23.61 -1.38 -9.78
C GLY A 45 -23.49 -1.15 -8.29
N ALA A 46 -22.69 -1.96 -7.60
CA ALA A 46 -22.39 -1.76 -6.19
C ALA A 46 -21.35 -0.66 -6.02
N MET A 47 -21.73 0.39 -5.32
CA MET A 47 -20.92 1.57 -5.07
C MET A 47 -20.88 1.88 -3.57
N GLU A 48 -19.76 2.41 -3.13
CA GLU A 48 -19.51 2.93 -1.78
C GLU A 48 -18.74 4.23 -1.89
N VAL A 49 -18.87 5.13 -0.91
CA VAL A 49 -18.10 6.38 -0.87
C VAL A 49 -16.95 6.22 0.13
N MET A 50 -15.72 6.42 -0.34
CA MET A 50 -14.51 6.44 0.46
C MET A 50 -13.76 7.75 0.23
N ASP A 51 -13.40 8.46 1.28
CA ASP A 51 -12.68 9.76 1.23
C ASP A 51 -13.32 10.83 0.34
N GLY A 52 -14.63 10.71 0.09
CA GLY A 52 -15.41 11.61 -0.78
C GLY A 52 -15.37 11.23 -2.26
N VAL A 53 -14.78 10.08 -2.62
CA VAL A 53 -14.73 9.50 -3.95
C VAL A 53 -15.69 8.30 -4.02
N GLU A 54 -16.45 8.17 -5.09
CA GLU A 54 -17.30 7.00 -5.32
C GLU A 54 -16.44 5.81 -5.78
N VAL A 55 -16.49 4.71 -5.03
CA VAL A 55 -15.78 3.46 -5.33
C VAL A 55 -16.76 2.45 -5.89
N TRP A 56 -16.71 2.23 -7.19
CA TRP A 56 -17.55 1.24 -7.89
C TRP A 56 -16.91 -0.14 -7.81
N LYS A 57 -17.39 -0.95 -6.86
CA LYS A 57 -16.90 -2.32 -6.62
C LYS A 57 -17.30 -3.27 -7.74
N THR A 58 -18.47 -3.04 -8.33
CA THR A 58 -18.98 -3.76 -9.50
C THR A 58 -19.75 -2.80 -10.39
N GLY A 59 -19.79 -3.10 -11.69
CA GLY A 59 -20.50 -2.26 -12.65
C GLY A 59 -19.78 -0.95 -12.98
N LEU A 60 -20.52 0.01 -13.50
CA LEU A 60 -20.01 1.30 -14.00
C LEU A 60 -20.95 2.42 -13.55
N PRO A 61 -20.46 3.66 -13.38
CA PRO A 61 -21.29 4.80 -13.00
C PRO A 61 -22.52 4.97 -13.90
N ASN A 62 -23.69 5.14 -13.29
CA ASN A 62 -24.96 5.35 -14.00
C ASN A 62 -25.19 6.81 -14.44
N ARG A 63 -24.13 7.52 -14.71
CA ARG A 63 -24.09 8.89 -15.24
C ARG A 63 -22.94 9.02 -16.23
N LYS A 64 -22.92 10.12 -16.98
CA LYS A 64 -21.85 10.35 -17.94
C LYS A 64 -20.52 10.59 -17.25
N TYR A 65 -19.47 9.94 -17.73
CA TYR A 65 -18.12 10.10 -17.21
C TYR A 65 -17.08 9.93 -18.31
N ARG A 66 -15.90 10.44 -18.05
CA ARG A 66 -14.68 10.18 -18.84
C ARG A 66 -13.61 9.57 -17.96
N ILE A 67 -12.74 8.78 -18.57
CA ILE A 67 -11.57 8.20 -17.89
C ILE A 67 -10.47 9.27 -17.88
N ILE A 68 -9.89 9.53 -16.71
CA ILE A 68 -8.77 10.47 -16.57
C ILE A 68 -7.45 9.77 -16.24
N GLY A 69 -7.49 8.52 -15.82
CA GLY A 69 -6.29 7.74 -15.51
C GLY A 69 -6.58 6.34 -15.03
N VAL A 70 -5.49 5.64 -14.75
CA VAL A 70 -5.47 4.30 -14.16
C VAL A 70 -4.69 4.37 -12.86
N ILE A 71 -5.23 3.78 -11.80
CA ILE A 71 -4.56 3.65 -10.51
C ILE A 71 -4.23 2.18 -10.29
N ASN A 72 -2.97 1.90 -10.04
CA ASN A 72 -2.52 0.61 -9.56
C ASN A 72 -2.24 0.75 -8.07
N ALA A 73 -2.81 -0.12 -7.27
CA ALA A 73 -2.59 -0.17 -5.83
C ALA A 73 -2.08 -1.55 -5.43
N GLU A 74 -1.12 -1.58 -4.51
CA GLU A 74 -0.55 -2.82 -3.99
C GLU A 74 -0.40 -2.71 -2.47
N ILE A 75 -0.74 -3.78 -1.77
CA ILE A 75 -0.63 -3.89 -0.32
C ILE A 75 -0.18 -5.30 0.07
N ALA A 76 0.54 -5.42 1.18
CA ALA A 76 0.78 -6.71 1.79
C ALA A 76 -0.55 -7.35 2.20
N ASP A 77 -0.72 -8.65 1.88
CA ASP A 77 -1.94 -9.38 2.23
C ASP A 77 -2.10 -9.48 3.76
N GLY A 78 -3.31 -9.27 4.22
CA GLY A 78 -3.62 -9.29 5.64
C GLY A 78 -5.08 -8.96 5.92
N TRP A 79 -5.40 -8.88 7.20
CA TRP A 79 -6.74 -8.50 7.65
C TRP A 79 -7.07 -7.07 7.16
N GLN A 80 -8.21 -6.90 6.51
CA GLN A 80 -8.65 -5.64 5.87
C GLN A 80 -7.78 -5.12 4.72
N ALA A 81 -6.81 -5.88 4.19
CA ALA A 81 -5.96 -5.45 3.10
C ALA A 81 -6.75 -4.93 1.89
N HIS A 82 -7.87 -5.58 1.57
CA HIS A 82 -8.73 -5.20 0.45
C HIS A 82 -9.37 -3.82 0.62
N GLU A 83 -9.86 -3.51 1.80
CA GLU A 83 -10.48 -2.20 2.10
C GLU A 83 -9.43 -1.11 2.19
N MET A 84 -8.29 -1.40 2.82
CA MET A 84 -7.17 -0.45 2.88
C MET A 84 -6.63 -0.12 1.49
N MET A 85 -6.53 -1.09 0.60
CA MET A 85 -6.12 -0.88 -0.79
C MET A 85 -7.12 -0.01 -1.56
N MET A 86 -8.44 -0.25 -1.38
CA MET A 86 -9.48 0.57 -2.00
C MET A 86 -9.48 2.01 -1.47
N SER A 87 -9.30 2.19 -0.16
CA SER A 87 -9.21 3.52 0.46
C SER A 87 -7.97 4.28 -0.05
N ALA A 88 -6.83 3.61 -0.16
CA ALA A 88 -5.62 4.21 -0.72
C ALA A 88 -5.81 4.61 -2.20
N ALA A 89 -6.43 3.75 -3.00
CA ALA A 89 -6.76 4.06 -4.39
C ALA A 89 -7.77 5.23 -4.51
N ALA A 90 -8.74 5.34 -3.59
CA ALA A 90 -9.68 6.46 -3.55
C ALA A 90 -8.97 7.77 -3.18
N SER A 91 -8.05 7.75 -2.23
CA SER A 91 -7.24 8.93 -1.88
C SER A 91 -6.38 9.41 -3.05
N GLU A 92 -5.70 8.50 -3.74
CA GLU A 92 -4.92 8.79 -4.94
C GLU A 92 -5.78 9.38 -6.05
N ALA A 93 -6.98 8.82 -6.27
CA ALA A 93 -7.95 9.32 -7.24
C ALA A 93 -8.40 10.75 -6.94
N LYS A 94 -8.64 11.05 -5.66
CA LYS A 94 -9.01 12.39 -5.19
C LYS A 94 -7.91 13.40 -5.49
N ASP A 95 -6.65 13.04 -5.22
CA ASP A 95 -5.50 13.89 -5.49
C ASP A 95 -5.32 14.13 -7.01
N ALA A 96 -5.66 13.14 -7.83
CA ALA A 96 -5.71 13.24 -9.28
C ALA A 96 -6.94 14.02 -9.82
N GLY A 97 -7.87 14.44 -8.95
CA GLY A 97 -9.09 15.17 -9.32
C GLY A 97 -10.22 14.32 -9.89
N ALA A 98 -10.20 13.01 -9.63
CA ALA A 98 -11.29 12.11 -9.99
C ALA A 98 -12.51 12.29 -9.06
N ASP A 99 -13.70 12.01 -9.59
CA ASP A 99 -14.94 11.96 -8.80
C ASP A 99 -15.28 10.53 -8.37
N ALA A 100 -14.78 9.54 -9.13
CA ALA A 100 -14.98 8.13 -8.83
C ALA A 100 -13.82 7.25 -9.29
N ILE A 101 -13.74 6.04 -8.70
CA ILE A 101 -12.92 4.95 -9.21
C ILE A 101 -13.78 3.74 -9.55
N VAL A 102 -13.40 3.04 -10.61
CA VAL A 102 -14.06 1.80 -11.06
C VAL A 102 -13.06 0.66 -10.97
N ARG A 103 -13.35 -0.34 -10.15
CA ARG A 103 -12.50 -1.50 -10.01
C ARG A 103 -12.49 -2.34 -11.29
N GLN A 104 -11.31 -2.56 -11.86
CA GLN A 104 -11.12 -3.42 -13.04
C GLN A 104 -10.72 -4.84 -12.65
N SER A 105 -9.73 -4.96 -11.80
CA SER A 105 -9.23 -6.28 -11.37
C SER A 105 -8.65 -6.20 -9.96
N THR A 106 -8.63 -7.34 -9.31
CA THR A 106 -7.88 -7.57 -8.08
C THR A 106 -7.15 -8.89 -8.25
N GLN A 107 -5.85 -8.91 -8.02
CA GLN A 107 -5.01 -10.08 -8.15
C GLN A 107 -4.28 -10.35 -6.85
N PHE A 108 -4.23 -11.62 -6.50
CA PHE A 108 -3.42 -12.11 -5.40
C PHE A 108 -2.10 -12.63 -5.95
N ARG A 109 -0.99 -12.08 -5.48
CA ARG A 109 0.35 -12.59 -5.79
C ARG A 109 0.91 -13.26 -4.56
N ALA A 110 1.12 -14.58 -4.64
CA ALA A 110 1.89 -15.28 -3.64
C ALA A 110 3.33 -14.77 -3.70
N GLY A 111 3.85 -14.31 -2.56
CA GLY A 111 5.25 -13.94 -2.46
C GLY A 111 6.13 -15.15 -2.77
N THR A 112 7.16 -14.95 -3.56
CA THR A 112 8.19 -15.99 -3.73
C THR A 112 8.89 -16.20 -2.40
N PRO A 113 8.97 -17.45 -1.89
CA PRO A 113 9.72 -17.70 -0.68
C PRO A 113 11.18 -17.29 -0.94
N TYR A 114 11.67 -16.32 -0.18
CA TYR A 114 13.10 -16.03 -0.15
C TYR A 114 13.79 -17.26 0.45
N VAL A 115 14.46 -18.03 -0.37
CA VAL A 115 15.38 -19.07 0.11
C VAL A 115 16.68 -18.36 0.39
N PRO A 116 17.08 -18.18 1.66
CA PRO A 116 18.40 -17.64 1.97
C PRO A 116 19.42 -18.61 1.38
N GLN A 117 20.18 -18.17 0.40
CA GLN A 117 21.32 -18.92 -0.05
C GLN A 117 22.28 -19.03 1.12
N PRO A 118 22.69 -20.24 1.51
CA PRO A 118 23.75 -20.38 2.48
C PRO A 118 24.99 -19.72 1.89
N THR A 119 25.37 -18.58 2.44
CA THR A 119 26.68 -17.99 2.17
C THR A 119 27.70 -18.99 2.70
N GLN A 120 28.31 -19.74 1.82
CA GLN A 120 29.49 -20.53 2.13
C GLN A 120 30.61 -19.55 2.44
N SER A 121 30.71 -19.14 3.69
CA SER A 121 31.92 -18.49 4.18
C SER A 121 32.99 -19.58 4.34
N PHE A 122 33.72 -19.83 3.27
CA PHE A 122 35.03 -20.48 3.34
C PHE A 122 36.00 -19.49 4.03
N GLY A 123 36.17 -19.62 5.30
CA GLY A 123 37.10 -18.82 6.09
C GLY A 123 37.46 -19.58 7.37
N GLY A 124 38.48 -20.41 7.26
CA GLY A 124 39.08 -21.07 8.44
C GLY A 124 39.65 -20.04 9.40
N GLY A 125 39.32 -20.17 10.67
CA GLY A 125 39.87 -19.39 11.79
C GLY A 125 39.40 -19.99 13.07
N TYR A 126 40.25 -20.80 13.70
CA TYR A 126 40.08 -21.27 15.07
C TYR A 126 40.30 -20.10 16.02
N ALA A 127 39.30 -19.30 16.29
CA ALA A 127 39.28 -18.43 17.46
C ALA A 127 37.87 -17.83 17.60
N GLY A 128 37.05 -18.39 18.43
CA GLY A 128 35.78 -17.78 18.73
C GLY A 128 34.99 -18.60 19.71
N GLY A 129 35.21 -18.31 20.99
CA GLY A 129 34.50 -18.92 22.09
C GLY A 129 32.98 -18.69 21.95
N PHE A 130 32.24 -19.24 22.89
CA PHE A 130 30.80 -19.30 23.08
C PHE A 130 29.99 -18.08 22.58
N ALA A 131 30.56 -16.88 22.61
CA ALA A 131 29.93 -15.66 22.10
C ALA A 131 29.79 -15.63 20.56
N GLY A 132 30.69 -16.25 19.79
CA GLY A 132 30.59 -16.32 18.32
C GLY A 132 29.50 -17.30 17.84
N GLY A 133 29.27 -18.38 18.61
CA GLY A 133 28.23 -19.36 18.31
C GLY A 133 26.81 -18.82 18.50
N LEU A 134 26.59 -17.94 19.48
CA LEU A 134 25.29 -17.31 19.69
C LEU A 134 24.97 -16.29 18.58
N ALA A 135 25.94 -15.46 18.19
CA ALA A 135 25.72 -14.45 17.14
C ALA A 135 25.39 -15.09 15.78
N SER A 136 26.05 -16.20 15.41
CA SER A 136 25.72 -16.92 14.18
C SER A 136 24.40 -17.69 14.26
N GLY A 137 24.02 -18.17 15.44
CA GLY A 137 22.75 -18.83 15.69
C GLY A 137 21.56 -17.87 15.54
N PHE A 138 21.68 -16.65 16.05
CA PHE A 138 20.64 -15.63 15.89
C PHE A 138 20.54 -15.10 14.44
N ALA A 139 21.66 -14.96 13.74
CA ALA A 139 21.65 -14.52 12.34
C ALA A 139 21.03 -15.57 11.40
N ASN A 140 21.15 -16.86 11.69
CA ASN A 140 20.54 -17.94 10.89
C ASN A 140 19.13 -18.33 11.36
N GLY A 141 18.77 -18.04 12.61
CA GLY A 141 17.47 -18.45 13.18
C GLY A 141 16.33 -17.46 12.98
N ILE A 142 16.62 -16.19 12.68
CA ILE A 142 15.59 -15.15 12.48
C ILE A 142 15.32 -14.91 10.98
N GLY A 143 16.04 -15.57 10.10
CA GLY A 143 15.77 -15.58 8.66
C GLY A 143 14.56 -16.44 8.31
N MET A 144 13.44 -16.30 9.03
CA MET A 144 12.15 -16.68 8.49
C MET A 144 11.85 -15.71 7.36
N ALA A 145 12.26 -16.06 6.16
CA ALA A 145 11.78 -15.43 4.94
C ALA A 145 10.28 -15.68 4.88
N GLN A 146 9.54 -14.81 5.54
CA GLN A 146 8.11 -14.75 5.41
C GLN A 146 7.85 -14.30 3.98
N SER A 147 7.36 -15.21 3.14
CA SER A 147 6.83 -14.84 1.85
C SER A 147 5.62 -13.95 2.10
N ILE A 148 5.81 -12.65 1.97
CA ILE A 148 4.70 -11.70 2.10
C ILE A 148 3.89 -11.82 0.83
N ASN A 149 2.69 -12.33 0.94
CA ASN A 149 1.74 -12.30 -0.15
C ASN A 149 1.32 -10.85 -0.40
N HIS A 150 1.12 -10.49 -1.64
CA HIS A 150 0.69 -9.16 -2.05
C HIS A 150 -0.68 -9.22 -2.71
N LEU A 151 -1.52 -8.29 -2.35
CA LEU A 151 -2.78 -8.01 -3.02
C LEU A 151 -2.57 -6.80 -3.93
N SER A 152 -2.88 -6.91 -5.20
CA SER A 152 -2.81 -5.82 -6.16
C SER A 152 -4.16 -5.57 -6.80
N GLY A 153 -4.50 -4.31 -7.04
CA GLY A 153 -5.74 -3.89 -7.66
C GLY A 153 -5.50 -2.82 -8.72
N THR A 154 -6.27 -2.89 -9.80
CA THR A 154 -6.28 -1.88 -10.85
C THR A 154 -7.65 -1.21 -10.89
N TYR A 155 -7.66 0.12 -10.90
CA TYR A 155 -8.84 0.96 -10.90
C TYR A 155 -8.77 1.99 -12.01
N LEU A 156 -9.90 2.27 -12.68
CA LEU A 156 -10.02 3.43 -13.55
C LEU A 156 -10.42 4.64 -12.72
N ALA A 157 -9.66 5.71 -12.79
CA ALA A 157 -10.02 7.00 -12.25
C ALA A 157 -10.91 7.72 -13.27
N VAL A 158 -12.08 8.17 -12.85
CA VAL A 158 -13.07 8.77 -13.74
C VAL A 158 -13.56 10.12 -13.24
N LYS A 159 -13.85 11.00 -14.17
CA LYS A 159 -14.41 12.33 -13.94
C LYS A 159 -15.83 12.38 -14.51
N TYR A 160 -16.78 12.87 -13.72
CA TYR A 160 -18.14 13.07 -14.18
C TYR A 160 -18.21 14.27 -15.12
N VAL A 161 -19.10 14.16 -16.12
CA VAL A 161 -19.39 15.21 -17.09
C VAL A 161 -20.89 15.44 -17.12
N ASP A 162 -21.29 16.70 -17.24
CA ASP A 162 -22.69 17.13 -17.32
C ASP A 162 -23.36 16.76 -18.66
#